data_6acc1a3874e202aba30002c176a8bf7b
#
_entry.id   6acc1a3874e202aba30002c176a8bf7b
#
_cell.length_a   1.000
_cell.length_b   1.000
_cell.length_c   1.000
_cell.angle_alpha   90.00
_cell.angle_beta   90.00
_cell.angle_gamma   90.00
#
_symmetry.space_group_name_H-M   'P 1'
#
loop_
_entity.id
_entity.type
_entity.pdbx_description
1 polymer ?
#
loop_
_entity_poly.entity_id
_entity_poly.type
_entity_poly.pdbx_seq_one_letter_code
_entity_poly.pdbx_strand_id
1 'polypeptide(L)'
;MEELLQKARALYPGLPDSFIQLFVGYWESTGDPQQAISQTRQDPNYDNIFPGNKTERGQIRYDEVTYFALEDSYIGTLAEYGIPRATSLNILQDRFVSLLENEVSANEFQQRVAAVYRGIQENIPQVQQFYADNFGIDLDEQSIFLGALDPTVGEDIVSGKITAAQIGGEAARAGFTISLEEAQRIQRSGLTQAEARRLFTQAQTEIPRIQELQTREGRQPAEQFGLEEFTEAAVFQSPEELEEIGRLEREEQSRFAPTGGAARRGRRVTGLVEE
;
A
#
# COMPACT_ATOMS: atom_id res chain seq x y z
N MET A 1 -48.91 12.09 -0.73
CA MET A 1 -47.68 11.38 -0.26
C MET A 1 -47.19 10.35 -1.28
N GLU A 2 -47.96 9.33 -1.63
CA GLU A 2 -47.51 8.23 -2.50
C GLU A 2 -47.16 8.69 -3.93
N GLU A 3 -47.93 9.58 -4.51
CA GLU A 3 -47.66 10.18 -5.82
C GLU A 3 -46.39 11.02 -5.83
N LEU A 4 -46.09 11.75 -4.75
CA LEU A 4 -44.85 12.52 -4.61
C LEU A 4 -43.64 11.60 -4.45
N LEU A 5 -43.76 10.50 -3.71
CA LEU A 5 -42.73 9.49 -3.59
C LEU A 5 -42.36 8.85 -4.93
N GLN A 6 -43.38 8.51 -5.75
CA GLN A 6 -43.15 8.00 -7.11
C GLN A 6 -42.43 9.01 -8.00
N LYS A 7 -42.87 10.29 -7.95
CA LYS A 7 -42.23 11.38 -8.69
C LYS A 7 -40.79 11.61 -8.22
N ALA A 8 -40.57 11.60 -6.92
CA ALA A 8 -39.23 11.74 -6.35
C ALA A 8 -38.28 10.62 -6.78
N ARG A 9 -38.74 9.36 -6.75
CA ARG A 9 -37.95 8.21 -7.25
C ARG A 9 -37.70 8.28 -8.75
N ALA A 10 -38.59 8.88 -9.53
CA ALA A 10 -38.38 9.12 -10.96
C ALA A 10 -37.35 10.23 -11.23
N LEU A 11 -37.31 11.25 -10.38
CA LEU A 11 -36.30 12.34 -10.46
C LEU A 11 -34.91 11.89 -9.99
N TYR A 12 -34.87 11.03 -8.99
CA TYR A 12 -33.64 10.55 -8.33
C TYR A 12 -33.58 9.01 -8.31
N PRO A 13 -33.41 8.39 -9.51
CA PRO A 13 -33.39 6.94 -9.60
C PRO A 13 -32.17 6.35 -8.88
N GLY A 14 -32.41 5.29 -8.10
CA GLY A 14 -31.34 4.57 -7.39
C GLY A 14 -30.88 5.20 -6.08
N LEU A 15 -31.41 6.35 -5.69
CA LEU A 15 -31.07 6.97 -4.40
C LEU A 15 -31.76 6.26 -3.23
N PRO A 16 -31.13 6.26 -2.02
CA PRO A 16 -31.69 5.60 -0.86
C PRO A 16 -33.02 6.21 -0.42
N ASP A 17 -33.87 5.37 0.15
CA ASP A 17 -35.21 5.79 0.65
C ASP A 17 -35.11 6.89 1.71
N SER A 18 -34.05 6.96 2.49
CA SER A 18 -33.79 8.03 3.45
C SER A 18 -33.71 9.40 2.78
N PHE A 19 -33.01 9.50 1.64
CA PHE A 19 -33.00 10.72 0.85
C PHE A 19 -34.35 11.04 0.24
N ILE A 20 -35.00 10.05 -0.37
CA ILE A 20 -36.31 10.23 -1.01
C ILE A 20 -37.34 10.75 -0.01
N GLN A 21 -37.38 10.18 1.21
CA GLN A 21 -38.28 10.64 2.26
C GLN A 21 -37.97 12.06 2.72
N LEU A 22 -36.71 12.39 2.92
CA LEU A 22 -36.28 13.73 3.31
C LEU A 22 -36.67 14.77 2.25
N PHE A 23 -36.39 14.50 0.98
CA PHE A 23 -36.72 15.34 -0.15
C PHE A 23 -38.23 15.54 -0.30
N VAL A 24 -39.03 14.46 -0.19
CA VAL A 24 -40.51 14.53 -0.29
C VAL A 24 -41.09 15.36 0.85
N GLY A 25 -40.56 15.24 2.07
CA GLY A 25 -41.00 16.06 3.21
C GLY A 25 -40.87 17.57 2.91
N TYR A 26 -39.75 17.98 2.33
CA TYR A 26 -39.57 19.37 1.90
C TYR A 26 -40.40 19.71 0.67
N TRP A 27 -40.61 18.79 -0.28
CA TRP A 27 -41.45 19.02 -1.45
C TRP A 27 -42.92 19.22 -1.08
N GLU A 28 -43.43 18.48 -0.12
CA GLU A 28 -44.81 18.73 0.39
C GLU A 28 -44.96 20.12 1.01
N SER A 29 -43.96 20.58 1.74
CA SER A 29 -44.03 21.89 2.40
C SER A 29 -43.84 23.07 1.48
N THR A 30 -43.00 22.94 0.44
CA THR A 30 -42.65 24.04 -0.49
C THR A 30 -43.53 24.06 -1.75
N GLY A 31 -44.08 22.92 -2.16
CA GLY A 31 -44.78 22.74 -3.44
C GLY A 31 -43.85 22.78 -4.65
N ASP A 32 -42.57 23.05 -4.50
CA ASP A 32 -41.57 23.22 -5.57
C ASP A 32 -40.36 22.29 -5.36
N PRO A 33 -40.07 21.40 -6.31
CA PRO A 33 -38.96 20.48 -6.20
C PRO A 33 -37.57 21.17 -6.15
N GLN A 34 -37.43 22.36 -6.78
CA GLN A 34 -36.15 23.10 -6.73
C GLN A 34 -35.92 23.72 -5.36
N GLN A 35 -36.95 24.21 -4.71
CA GLN A 35 -36.88 24.68 -3.33
C GLN A 35 -36.67 23.50 -2.37
N ALA A 36 -37.37 22.39 -2.61
CA ALA A 36 -37.22 21.17 -1.80
C ALA A 36 -35.80 20.65 -1.80
N ILE A 37 -35.14 20.51 -2.95
CA ILE A 37 -33.74 20.03 -2.99
C ILE A 37 -32.78 20.99 -2.29
N SER A 38 -33.02 22.31 -2.42
CA SER A 38 -32.21 23.30 -1.72
C SER A 38 -32.32 23.17 -0.20
N GLN A 39 -33.54 22.93 0.32
CA GLN A 39 -33.77 22.71 1.75
C GLN A 39 -33.23 21.35 2.20
N THR A 40 -33.41 20.30 1.40
CA THR A 40 -32.84 18.97 1.66
C THR A 40 -31.33 19.05 1.85
N ARG A 41 -30.61 19.77 1.01
CA ARG A 41 -29.16 19.97 1.11
C ARG A 41 -28.72 20.75 2.35
N GLN A 42 -29.62 21.54 2.94
CA GLN A 42 -29.36 22.29 4.19
C GLN A 42 -29.70 21.48 5.45
N ASP A 43 -30.45 20.40 5.31
CA ASP A 43 -30.83 19.54 6.45
C ASP A 43 -29.60 18.83 7.04
N PRO A 44 -29.47 18.75 8.39
CA PRO A 44 -28.37 18.01 9.01
C PRO A 44 -28.32 16.51 8.61
N ASN A 45 -29.47 15.91 8.31
CA ASN A 45 -29.51 14.50 7.87
C ASN A 45 -28.92 14.29 6.49
N TYR A 46 -28.79 15.36 5.67
CA TYR A 46 -28.15 15.27 4.37
C TYR A 46 -26.70 14.77 4.49
N ASP A 47 -25.95 15.28 5.46
CA ASP A 47 -24.54 14.92 5.65
C ASP A 47 -24.37 13.46 6.12
N ASN A 48 -25.41 12.87 6.76
CA ASN A 48 -25.43 11.45 7.09
C ASN A 48 -25.69 10.56 5.87
N ILE A 49 -26.41 11.07 4.86
CA ILE A 49 -26.73 10.34 3.63
C ILE A 49 -25.60 10.50 2.60
N PHE A 50 -24.97 11.69 2.57
CA PHE A 50 -23.94 12.09 1.61
C PHE A 50 -22.69 12.60 2.33
N PRO A 51 -22.00 11.75 3.11
CA PRO A 51 -20.83 12.16 3.88
C PRO A 51 -19.73 12.69 2.93
N GLY A 52 -19.14 13.84 3.27
CA GLY A 52 -18.10 14.49 2.48
C GLY A 52 -18.56 15.19 1.20
N ASN A 53 -19.85 15.15 0.85
CA ASN A 53 -20.37 15.82 -0.35
C ASN A 53 -20.47 17.35 -0.21
N LYS A 54 -20.37 17.88 1.01
CA LYS A 54 -20.25 19.33 1.24
C LYS A 54 -18.81 19.74 1.45
N THR A 55 -18.42 20.84 0.81
CA THR A 55 -17.15 21.51 1.11
C THR A 55 -17.25 22.25 2.45
N GLU A 56 -16.11 22.67 3.01
CA GLU A 56 -16.08 23.54 4.21
C GLU A 56 -16.91 24.83 4.06
N ARG A 57 -17.13 25.29 2.82
CA ARG A 57 -17.96 26.45 2.48
C ARG A 57 -19.43 26.11 2.28
N GLY A 58 -19.85 24.86 2.50
CA GLY A 58 -21.22 24.38 2.33
C GLY A 58 -21.67 24.20 0.88
N GLN A 59 -20.74 24.22 -0.07
CA GLN A 59 -21.03 23.93 -1.48
C GLN A 59 -21.11 22.43 -1.72
N ILE A 60 -22.04 21.98 -2.55
CA ILE A 60 -22.19 20.58 -2.96
C ILE A 60 -21.10 20.26 -3.99
N ARG A 61 -20.33 19.17 -3.76
CA ARG A 61 -19.27 18.68 -4.66
C ARG A 61 -19.86 17.99 -5.89
N TYR A 62 -20.78 17.08 -5.65
CA TYR A 62 -21.44 16.27 -6.68
C TYR A 62 -22.96 16.32 -6.48
N ASP A 63 -23.72 16.32 -7.56
CA ASP A 63 -25.16 16.06 -7.44
C ASP A 63 -25.38 14.65 -6.88
N GLU A 64 -26.54 14.43 -6.28
CA GLU A 64 -26.85 13.24 -5.51
C GLU A 64 -26.76 11.94 -6.32
N VAL A 65 -27.11 12.00 -7.60
CA VAL A 65 -27.04 10.83 -8.51
C VAL A 65 -25.56 10.54 -8.85
N THR A 66 -24.81 11.57 -9.17
CA THR A 66 -23.36 11.44 -9.46
C THR A 66 -22.58 10.93 -8.25
N TYR A 67 -22.94 11.37 -7.03
CA TYR A 67 -22.31 10.90 -5.80
C TYR A 67 -22.42 9.38 -5.65
N PHE A 68 -23.64 8.83 -5.76
CA PHE A 68 -23.84 7.37 -5.65
C PHE A 68 -23.29 6.60 -6.85
N ALA A 69 -23.32 7.18 -8.04
CA ALA A 69 -22.68 6.57 -9.21
C ALA A 69 -21.17 6.43 -9.03
N LEU A 70 -20.52 7.40 -8.38
CA LEU A 70 -19.09 7.35 -8.06
C LEU A 70 -18.81 6.28 -6.99
N GLU A 71 -19.63 6.22 -5.92
CA GLU A 71 -19.51 5.17 -4.89
C GLU A 71 -19.68 3.77 -5.50
N ASP A 72 -20.73 3.55 -6.30
CA ASP A 72 -20.95 2.27 -6.98
C ASP A 72 -19.81 1.92 -7.95
N SER A 73 -19.22 2.91 -8.61
CA SER A 73 -18.04 2.68 -9.46
C SER A 73 -16.82 2.20 -8.69
N TYR A 74 -16.56 2.76 -7.50
CA TYR A 74 -15.48 2.31 -6.63
C TYR A 74 -15.75 0.89 -6.11
N ILE A 75 -16.98 0.63 -5.67
CA ILE A 75 -17.40 -0.72 -5.25
C ILE A 75 -17.24 -1.73 -6.39
N GLY A 76 -17.68 -1.35 -7.60
CA GLY A 76 -17.54 -2.16 -8.81
C GLY A 76 -16.09 -2.48 -9.13
N THR A 77 -15.20 -1.48 -9.03
CA THR A 77 -13.77 -1.67 -9.19
C THR A 77 -13.21 -2.70 -8.20
N LEU A 78 -13.54 -2.60 -6.93
CA LEU A 78 -13.09 -3.56 -5.92
C LEU A 78 -13.63 -4.97 -6.19
N ALA A 79 -14.88 -5.07 -6.67
CA ALA A 79 -15.51 -6.34 -7.03
C ALA A 79 -14.81 -7.04 -8.22
N GLU A 80 -14.26 -6.30 -9.19
CA GLU A 80 -13.44 -6.84 -10.29
C GLU A 80 -12.20 -7.58 -9.78
N TYR A 81 -11.68 -7.21 -8.62
CA TYR A 81 -10.54 -7.84 -7.94
C TYR A 81 -10.98 -8.85 -6.85
N GLY A 82 -12.24 -9.30 -6.88
CA GLY A 82 -12.75 -10.36 -6.02
C GLY A 82 -13.17 -9.90 -4.62
N ILE A 83 -13.20 -8.60 -4.32
CA ILE A 83 -13.65 -8.10 -3.02
C ILE A 83 -15.18 -8.07 -2.97
N PRO A 84 -15.81 -8.78 -2.01
CA PRO A 84 -17.27 -8.77 -1.89
C PRO A 84 -17.82 -7.36 -1.64
N ARG A 85 -19.01 -7.05 -2.19
CA ARG A 85 -19.67 -5.75 -2.02
C ARG A 85 -19.77 -5.29 -0.56
N ALA A 86 -20.10 -6.20 0.35
CA ALA A 86 -20.21 -5.88 1.78
C ALA A 86 -18.87 -5.43 2.37
N THR A 87 -17.78 -6.08 1.99
CA THR A 87 -16.41 -5.71 2.39
C THR A 87 -16.02 -4.39 1.76
N SER A 88 -16.33 -4.18 0.47
CA SER A 88 -16.06 -2.91 -0.23
C SER A 88 -16.77 -1.72 0.43
N LEU A 89 -18.03 -1.89 0.85
CA LEU A 89 -18.78 -0.85 1.57
C LEU A 89 -18.10 -0.48 2.89
N ASN A 90 -17.65 -1.48 3.67
CA ASN A 90 -16.97 -1.22 4.94
C ASN A 90 -15.64 -0.47 4.72
N ILE A 91 -14.86 -0.88 3.72
CA ILE A 91 -13.59 -0.22 3.38
C ILE A 91 -13.82 1.22 2.92
N LEU A 92 -14.81 1.43 2.06
CA LEU A 92 -15.10 2.75 1.51
C LEU A 92 -15.77 3.67 2.52
N GLN A 93 -16.51 3.16 3.52
CA GLN A 93 -17.22 3.98 4.48
C GLN A 93 -16.33 5.04 5.12
N ASP A 94 -15.10 4.68 5.52
CA ASP A 94 -14.16 5.59 6.16
C ASP A 94 -13.27 6.36 5.17
N ARG A 95 -13.17 5.88 3.91
CA ARG A 95 -12.24 6.40 2.90
C ARG A 95 -12.90 7.21 1.80
N PHE A 96 -14.18 6.99 1.58
CA PHE A 96 -14.90 7.62 0.49
C PHE A 96 -14.85 9.16 0.60
N VAL A 97 -15.01 9.68 1.81
CA VAL A 97 -14.88 11.12 2.09
C VAL A 97 -13.51 11.65 1.65
N SER A 98 -12.44 10.97 2.05
CA SER A 98 -11.08 11.36 1.66
C SER A 98 -10.84 11.27 0.14
N LEU A 99 -11.41 10.26 -0.52
CA LEU A 99 -11.34 10.15 -1.98
C LEU A 99 -12.08 11.29 -2.68
N LEU A 100 -13.26 11.69 -2.16
CA LEU A 100 -14.01 12.84 -2.66
C LEU A 100 -13.27 14.16 -2.42
N GLU A 101 -12.69 14.35 -1.24
CA GLU A 101 -11.92 15.54 -0.88
C GLU A 101 -10.68 15.73 -1.76
N ASN A 102 -10.05 14.61 -2.13
CA ASN A 102 -8.91 14.61 -3.04
C ASN A 102 -9.31 14.54 -4.53
N GLU A 103 -10.61 14.69 -4.85
CA GLU A 103 -11.16 14.70 -6.21
C GLU A 103 -10.74 13.47 -7.05
N VAL A 104 -10.55 12.31 -6.41
CA VAL A 104 -10.16 11.07 -7.09
C VAL A 104 -11.29 10.64 -8.02
N SER A 105 -11.00 10.51 -9.31
CA SER A 105 -11.98 10.01 -10.28
C SER A 105 -12.10 8.48 -10.24
N ALA A 106 -13.22 7.94 -10.74
CA ALA A 106 -13.41 6.49 -10.86
C ALA A 106 -12.26 5.80 -11.64
N ASN A 107 -11.79 6.42 -12.72
CA ASN A 107 -10.67 5.91 -13.51
C ASN A 107 -9.35 5.94 -12.73
N GLU A 108 -9.08 7.00 -12.00
CA GLU A 108 -7.90 7.10 -11.15
C GLU A 108 -7.93 6.06 -10.04
N PHE A 109 -9.07 5.88 -9.38
CA PHE A 109 -9.25 4.83 -8.38
C PHE A 109 -8.98 3.45 -8.96
N GLN A 110 -9.54 3.13 -10.14
CA GLN A 110 -9.30 1.87 -10.84
C GLN A 110 -7.80 1.67 -11.15
N GLN A 111 -7.09 2.71 -11.61
CA GLN A 111 -5.65 2.63 -11.88
C GLN A 111 -4.84 2.38 -10.60
N ARG A 112 -5.20 3.03 -9.49
CA ARG A 112 -4.55 2.81 -8.18
C ARG A 112 -4.76 1.37 -7.69
N VAL A 113 -5.99 0.88 -7.73
CA VAL A 113 -6.33 -0.50 -7.37
C VAL A 113 -5.58 -1.52 -8.24
N ALA A 114 -5.56 -1.32 -9.55
CA ALA A 114 -4.82 -2.17 -10.48
C ALA A 114 -3.30 -2.18 -10.24
N ALA A 115 -2.74 -1.03 -9.85
CA ALA A 115 -1.31 -0.94 -9.53
C ALA A 115 -0.96 -1.73 -8.26
N VAL A 116 -1.78 -1.59 -7.20
CA VAL A 116 -1.61 -2.35 -5.95
C VAL A 116 -1.73 -3.84 -6.22
N TYR A 117 -2.78 -4.27 -6.90
CA TYR A 117 -3.02 -5.69 -7.20
C TYR A 117 -1.85 -6.31 -7.98
N ARG A 118 -1.36 -5.66 -9.03
CA ARG A 118 -0.19 -6.13 -9.78
C ARG A 118 1.08 -6.20 -8.92
N GLY A 119 1.27 -5.23 -8.03
CA GLY A 119 2.43 -5.18 -7.14
C GLY A 119 2.50 -6.35 -6.16
N ILE A 120 1.36 -6.84 -5.68
CA ILE A 120 1.31 -7.95 -4.72
C ILE A 120 1.24 -9.33 -5.38
N GLN A 121 0.67 -9.44 -6.60
CA GLN A 121 0.34 -10.73 -7.22
C GLN A 121 1.55 -11.67 -7.37
N GLU A 122 2.72 -11.11 -7.66
CA GLU A 122 3.95 -11.88 -7.82
C GLU A 122 4.46 -12.49 -6.51
N ASN A 123 4.01 -12.00 -5.35
CA ASN A 123 4.54 -12.34 -4.03
C ASN A 123 3.52 -13.01 -3.10
N ILE A 124 2.26 -13.18 -3.53
CA ILE A 124 1.21 -13.74 -2.67
C ILE A 124 1.66 -15.03 -1.97
N PRO A 125 2.22 -16.06 -2.66
CA PRO A 125 2.62 -17.29 -2.00
C PRO A 125 3.71 -17.09 -0.93
N GLN A 126 4.66 -16.20 -1.19
CA GLN A 126 5.76 -15.91 -0.25
C GLN A 126 5.27 -15.13 0.96
N VAL A 127 4.33 -14.19 0.76
CA VAL A 127 3.69 -13.45 1.85
C VAL A 127 2.86 -14.40 2.70
N GLN A 128 2.07 -15.29 2.09
CA GLN A 128 1.29 -16.30 2.80
C GLN A 128 2.18 -17.21 3.64
N GLN A 129 3.25 -17.72 3.06
CA GLN A 129 4.19 -18.59 3.77
C GLN A 129 4.86 -17.85 4.92
N PHE A 130 5.37 -16.64 4.69
CA PHE A 130 5.96 -15.83 5.74
C PHE A 130 5.00 -15.57 6.91
N TYR A 131 3.72 -15.33 6.58
CA TYR A 131 2.69 -15.10 7.58
C TYR A 131 2.36 -16.36 8.39
N ALA A 132 2.22 -17.51 7.72
CA ALA A 132 2.01 -18.79 8.37
C ALA A 132 3.17 -19.17 9.28
N ASP A 133 4.41 -19.00 8.81
CA ASP A 133 5.60 -19.38 9.55
C ASP A 133 5.87 -18.50 10.79
N ASN A 134 5.58 -17.20 10.70
CA ASN A 134 5.91 -16.24 11.76
C ASN A 134 4.74 -15.90 12.70
N PHE A 135 3.49 -16.06 12.23
CA PHE A 135 2.30 -15.70 13.01
C PHE A 135 1.33 -16.85 13.23
N GLY A 136 1.52 -17.98 12.55
CA GLY A 136 0.59 -19.10 12.58
C GLY A 136 -0.78 -18.76 11.96
N ILE A 137 -0.84 -17.76 11.07
CA ILE A 137 -2.06 -17.28 10.43
C ILE A 137 -2.02 -17.60 8.95
N ASP A 138 -3.05 -18.29 8.48
CA ASP A 138 -3.24 -18.57 7.05
C ASP A 138 -4.01 -17.40 6.43
N LEU A 139 -3.33 -16.58 5.63
CA LEU A 139 -3.92 -15.44 4.95
C LEU A 139 -4.38 -15.81 3.54
N ASP A 140 -5.62 -15.49 3.23
CA ASP A 140 -6.08 -15.56 1.84
C ASP A 140 -5.59 -14.37 0.99
N GLU A 141 -5.68 -14.53 -0.33
CA GLU A 141 -5.26 -13.50 -1.30
C GLU A 141 -6.01 -12.18 -1.10
N GLN A 142 -7.31 -12.24 -0.74
CA GLN A 142 -8.12 -11.05 -0.49
C GLN A 142 -7.61 -10.25 0.70
N SER A 143 -7.27 -10.92 1.79
CA SER A 143 -6.74 -10.29 3.01
C SER A 143 -5.40 -9.58 2.73
N ILE A 144 -4.52 -10.20 1.94
CA ILE A 144 -3.25 -9.59 1.52
C ILE A 144 -3.52 -8.37 0.64
N PHE A 145 -4.41 -8.49 -0.33
CA PHE A 145 -4.77 -7.39 -1.23
C PHE A 145 -5.38 -6.21 -0.47
N LEU A 146 -6.33 -6.47 0.43
CA LEU A 146 -6.98 -5.45 1.25
C LEU A 146 -5.97 -4.70 2.11
N GLY A 147 -5.08 -5.41 2.77
CA GLY A 147 -4.05 -4.78 3.58
C GLY A 147 -3.02 -3.98 2.79
N ALA A 148 -2.78 -4.36 1.52
CA ALA A 148 -1.92 -3.59 0.63
C ALA A 148 -2.62 -2.36 0.03
N LEU A 149 -3.95 -2.45 -0.20
CA LEU A 149 -4.75 -1.35 -0.74
C LEU A 149 -4.98 -0.25 0.29
N ASP A 150 -5.21 -0.64 1.53
CA ASP A 150 -5.46 0.28 2.63
C ASP A 150 -4.71 -0.14 3.91
N PRO A 151 -3.53 0.44 4.16
CA PRO A 151 -2.76 0.15 5.37
C PRO A 151 -3.50 0.41 6.67
N THR A 152 -4.58 1.19 6.68
CA THR A 152 -5.33 1.53 7.89
C THR A 152 -6.55 0.64 8.14
N VAL A 153 -7.03 -0.13 7.14
CA VAL A 153 -8.04 -1.18 7.35
C VAL A 153 -7.56 -2.25 8.31
N GLY A 154 -6.27 -2.26 8.57
CA GLY A 154 -5.61 -3.16 9.50
C GLY A 154 -4.99 -2.48 10.71
N GLU A 155 -5.41 -1.28 11.10
CA GLU A 155 -4.73 -0.52 12.18
C GLU A 155 -4.56 -1.31 13.48
N ASP A 156 -5.45 -2.24 13.79
CA ASP A 156 -5.32 -3.03 15.02
C ASP A 156 -4.50 -4.32 14.89
N ILE A 157 -4.30 -4.92 13.70
CA ILE A 157 -3.59 -6.20 13.60
C ILE A 157 -2.75 -6.37 12.31
N VAL A 158 -3.08 -5.71 11.20
CA VAL A 158 -2.65 -6.18 9.87
C VAL A 158 -1.67 -5.23 9.12
N SER A 159 -1.77 -3.90 9.23
CA SER A 159 -1.02 -2.98 8.36
C SER A 159 0.51 -3.07 8.54
N GLY A 160 1.00 -2.98 9.76
CA GLY A 160 2.43 -3.16 10.05
C GLY A 160 2.92 -4.58 9.75
N LYS A 161 2.06 -5.57 9.97
CA LYS A 161 2.36 -6.98 9.72
C LYS A 161 2.35 -7.31 8.23
N ILE A 162 1.43 -6.74 7.43
CA ILE A 162 1.41 -6.97 5.97
C ILE A 162 2.65 -6.37 5.32
N THR A 163 3.05 -5.16 5.66
CA THR A 163 4.27 -4.57 5.10
C THR A 163 5.51 -5.38 5.50
N ALA A 164 5.60 -5.81 6.76
CA ALA A 164 6.69 -6.70 7.20
C ALA A 164 6.65 -8.05 6.46
N ALA A 165 5.45 -8.62 6.26
CA ALA A 165 5.28 -9.86 5.51
C ALA A 165 5.62 -9.71 4.02
N GLN A 166 5.32 -8.56 3.40
CA GLN A 166 5.74 -8.25 2.03
C GLN A 166 7.27 -8.18 1.92
N ILE A 167 7.93 -7.54 2.90
CA ILE A 167 9.40 -7.50 2.98
C ILE A 167 9.97 -8.90 3.16
N GLY A 168 9.39 -9.70 4.08
CA GLY A 168 9.75 -11.10 4.28
C GLY A 168 9.52 -11.97 3.04
N GLY A 169 8.42 -11.72 2.32
CA GLY A 169 8.12 -12.38 1.04
C GLY A 169 9.15 -12.06 -0.05
N GLU A 170 9.63 -10.81 -0.14
CA GLU A 170 10.71 -10.45 -1.07
C GLU A 170 12.04 -11.09 -0.68
N ALA A 171 12.34 -11.21 0.62
CA ALA A 171 13.51 -11.96 1.10
C ALA A 171 13.41 -13.45 0.69
N ALA A 172 12.27 -14.10 0.96
CA ALA A 172 12.03 -15.50 0.61
C ALA A 172 12.14 -15.74 -0.90
N ARG A 173 11.61 -14.83 -1.72
CA ARG A 173 11.75 -14.87 -3.18
C ARG A 173 13.20 -14.81 -3.64
N ALA A 174 14.01 -14.05 -2.93
CA ALA A 174 15.45 -13.97 -3.14
C ALA A 174 16.23 -15.14 -2.48
N GLY A 175 15.55 -16.14 -1.91
CA GLY A 175 16.17 -17.30 -1.28
C GLY A 175 16.73 -17.05 0.13
N PHE A 176 16.34 -15.94 0.76
CA PHE A 176 16.73 -15.61 2.13
C PHE A 176 15.59 -15.88 3.10
N THR A 177 15.94 -16.28 4.33
CA THR A 177 15.00 -16.36 5.44
C THR A 177 15.33 -15.24 6.43
N ILE A 178 14.38 -14.37 6.70
CA ILE A 178 14.50 -13.32 7.71
C ILE A 178 13.48 -13.54 8.82
N SER A 179 13.81 -13.10 10.02
CA SER A 179 12.89 -13.12 11.15
C SER A 179 11.83 -12.02 11.00
N LEU A 180 10.72 -12.18 11.74
CA LEU A 180 9.71 -11.14 11.84
C LEU A 180 10.29 -9.81 12.37
N GLU A 181 11.16 -9.90 13.38
CA GLU A 181 11.79 -8.71 13.98
C GLU A 181 12.64 -7.96 12.96
N GLU A 182 13.37 -8.68 12.14
CA GLU A 182 14.18 -8.10 11.07
C GLU A 182 13.31 -7.48 9.98
N ALA A 183 12.26 -8.16 9.52
CA ALA A 183 11.30 -7.62 8.58
C ALA A 183 10.64 -6.33 9.09
N GLN A 184 10.24 -6.30 10.36
CA GLN A 184 9.70 -5.10 11.01
C GLN A 184 10.74 -4.00 11.19
N ARG A 185 12.01 -4.35 11.42
CA ARG A 185 13.10 -3.39 11.53
C ARG A 185 13.37 -2.72 10.19
N ILE A 186 13.40 -3.49 9.10
CA ILE A 186 13.51 -2.98 7.72
C ILE A 186 12.31 -2.12 7.37
N GLN A 187 11.09 -2.54 7.73
CA GLN A 187 9.88 -1.73 7.55
C GLN A 187 9.99 -0.37 8.25
N ARG A 188 10.43 -0.35 9.50
CA ARG A 188 10.58 0.89 10.28
C ARG A 188 11.63 1.84 9.72
N SER A 189 12.56 1.37 8.90
CA SER A 189 13.49 2.24 8.16
C SER A 189 12.83 2.97 6.98
N GLY A 190 11.56 2.67 6.70
CA GLY A 190 10.77 3.33 5.65
C GLY A 190 10.92 2.70 4.27
N LEU A 191 11.59 1.55 4.14
CA LEU A 191 11.72 0.87 2.86
C LEU A 191 10.36 0.39 2.36
N THR A 192 10.09 0.70 1.10
CA THR A 192 8.94 0.15 0.35
C THR A 192 9.23 -1.29 -0.09
N GLN A 193 8.16 -2.03 -0.46
CA GLN A 193 8.30 -3.37 -1.03
C GLN A 193 9.25 -3.40 -2.24
N ALA A 194 9.16 -2.40 -3.12
CA ALA A 194 10.00 -2.32 -4.32
C ALA A 194 11.50 -2.12 -3.98
N GLU A 195 11.78 -1.36 -2.94
CA GLU A 195 13.13 -1.15 -2.44
C GLU A 195 13.65 -2.41 -1.73
N ALA A 196 12.82 -3.08 -0.95
CA ALA A 196 13.15 -4.37 -0.34
C ALA A 196 13.48 -5.43 -1.41
N ARG A 197 12.71 -5.50 -2.50
CA ARG A 197 13.02 -6.37 -3.65
C ARG A 197 14.41 -6.07 -4.22
N ARG A 198 14.76 -4.81 -4.43
CA ARG A 198 16.08 -4.39 -4.93
C ARG A 198 17.18 -4.77 -3.95
N LEU A 199 16.96 -4.52 -2.66
CA LEU A 199 17.88 -4.86 -1.59
C LEU A 199 18.23 -6.36 -1.61
N PHE A 200 17.21 -7.23 -1.58
CA PHE A 200 17.45 -8.68 -1.56
C PHE A 200 18.00 -9.22 -2.88
N THR A 201 17.63 -8.64 -4.01
CA THR A 201 18.24 -8.97 -5.31
C THR A 201 19.73 -8.61 -5.34
N GLN A 202 20.10 -7.47 -4.75
CA GLN A 202 21.49 -7.07 -4.60
C GLN A 202 22.24 -8.00 -3.63
N ALA A 203 21.60 -8.35 -2.51
CA ALA A 203 22.15 -9.31 -1.54
C ALA A 203 22.53 -10.66 -2.17
N GLN A 204 21.67 -11.20 -3.07
CA GLN A 204 21.97 -12.44 -3.81
C GLN A 204 23.28 -12.39 -4.60
N THR A 205 23.68 -11.21 -5.05
CA THR A 205 24.89 -11.03 -5.86
C THR A 205 26.11 -10.70 -5.00
N GLU A 206 25.93 -9.81 -4.02
CA GLU A 206 27.05 -9.26 -3.23
C GLU A 206 27.48 -10.19 -2.11
N ILE A 207 26.55 -10.86 -1.40
CA ILE A 207 26.90 -11.73 -0.29
C ILE A 207 27.85 -12.85 -0.74
N PRO A 208 27.58 -13.65 -1.79
CA PRO A 208 28.50 -14.69 -2.24
C PRO A 208 29.87 -14.15 -2.64
N ARG A 209 29.91 -12.95 -3.25
CA ARG A 209 31.16 -12.29 -3.62
C ARG A 209 32.00 -11.94 -2.39
N ILE A 210 31.36 -11.34 -1.36
CA ILE A 210 32.05 -10.99 -0.11
C ILE A 210 32.53 -12.25 0.61
N GLN A 211 31.69 -13.29 0.69
CA GLN A 211 32.06 -14.58 1.30
C GLN A 211 33.24 -15.25 0.57
N GLU A 212 33.31 -15.14 -0.75
CA GLU A 212 34.48 -15.65 -1.49
C GLU A 212 35.78 -14.91 -1.09
N LEU A 213 35.71 -13.60 -0.91
CA LEU A 213 36.87 -12.81 -0.45
C LEU A 213 37.29 -13.19 0.97
N GLN A 214 36.34 -13.35 1.88
CA GLN A 214 36.58 -13.77 3.26
C GLN A 214 37.12 -15.19 3.34
N THR A 215 36.63 -16.10 2.48
CA THR A 215 37.17 -17.47 2.38
C THR A 215 38.63 -17.47 1.97
N ARG A 216 39.04 -16.58 1.07
CA ARG A 216 40.42 -16.39 0.64
C ARG A 216 41.32 -15.84 1.76
N GLU A 217 40.74 -15.10 2.71
CA GLU A 217 41.41 -14.67 3.96
C GLU A 217 41.47 -15.75 5.02
N GLY A 218 40.81 -16.90 4.82
CA GLY A 218 40.80 -18.03 5.75
C GLY A 218 39.70 -17.97 6.80
N ARG A 219 38.68 -17.12 6.64
CA ARG A 219 37.52 -17.10 7.56
C ARG A 219 36.68 -18.37 7.44
N GLN A 220 36.21 -18.84 8.59
CA GLN A 220 35.33 -19.99 8.63
C GLN A 220 33.91 -19.61 8.13
N PRO A 221 33.13 -20.55 7.55
CA PRO A 221 31.81 -20.30 7.05
C PRO A 221 30.83 -19.66 8.06
N ALA A 222 30.96 -19.99 9.34
CA ALA A 222 30.13 -19.45 10.42
C ALA A 222 30.46 -17.97 10.79
N GLU A 223 31.58 -17.47 10.30
CA GLU A 223 32.07 -16.10 10.57
C GLU A 223 32.01 -15.23 9.30
N GLN A 224 31.40 -15.76 8.25
CA GLN A 224 31.30 -15.07 6.97
C GLN A 224 30.11 -14.10 6.96
N PHE A 225 30.31 -13.05 6.19
CA PHE A 225 29.31 -12.02 5.93
C PHE A 225 28.00 -12.62 5.41
N GLY A 226 26.90 -12.33 6.07
CA GLY A 226 25.58 -12.84 5.75
C GLY A 226 24.59 -11.74 5.39
N LEU A 227 23.30 -12.10 5.42
CA LEU A 227 22.23 -11.17 5.12
C LEU A 227 22.11 -10.08 6.19
N GLU A 228 22.35 -10.42 7.47
CA GLU A 228 22.25 -9.46 8.57
C GLU A 228 23.26 -8.33 8.39
N GLU A 229 24.53 -8.67 8.19
CA GLU A 229 25.61 -7.70 7.97
C GLU A 229 25.37 -6.89 6.69
N PHE A 230 24.85 -7.56 5.63
CA PHE A 230 24.48 -6.86 4.40
C PHE A 230 23.36 -5.82 4.64
N THR A 231 22.35 -6.19 5.42
CA THR A 231 21.24 -5.30 5.74
C THR A 231 21.71 -4.15 6.63
N GLU A 232 22.58 -4.42 7.61
CA GLU A 232 23.21 -3.38 8.44
C GLU A 232 23.99 -2.36 7.59
N ALA A 233 24.77 -2.84 6.63
CA ALA A 233 25.51 -1.96 5.73
C ALA A 233 24.59 -1.17 4.79
N ALA A 234 23.65 -1.84 4.12
CA ALA A 234 22.88 -1.27 3.02
C ALA A 234 21.70 -0.39 3.47
N VAL A 235 21.02 -0.80 4.57
CA VAL A 235 19.83 -0.11 5.08
C VAL A 235 20.17 0.85 6.22
N PHE A 236 20.94 0.36 7.18
CA PHE A 236 21.23 1.10 8.41
C PHE A 236 22.56 1.86 8.36
N GLN A 237 23.31 1.70 7.26
CA GLN A 237 24.58 2.39 7.00
C GLN A 237 25.59 2.19 8.17
N SER A 238 25.62 0.99 8.74
CA SER A 238 26.55 0.65 9.81
C SER A 238 27.99 0.88 9.37
N PRO A 239 28.77 1.70 10.10
CA PRO A 239 30.13 1.98 9.73
C PRO A 239 31.04 0.75 9.73
N GLU A 240 30.77 -0.21 10.63
CA GLU A 240 31.58 -1.41 10.81
C GLU A 240 31.52 -2.31 9.58
N GLU A 241 30.32 -2.62 9.08
CA GLU A 241 30.13 -3.45 7.90
C GLU A 241 30.57 -2.74 6.62
N LEU A 242 30.35 -1.42 6.53
CA LEU A 242 30.83 -0.61 5.39
C LEU A 242 32.36 -0.55 5.34
N GLU A 243 33.03 -0.45 6.49
CA GLU A 243 34.49 -0.49 6.57
C GLU A 243 35.04 -1.87 6.18
N GLU A 244 34.39 -2.94 6.60
CA GLU A 244 34.80 -4.30 6.26
C GLU A 244 34.67 -4.56 4.77
N ILE A 245 33.52 -4.25 4.16
CA ILE A 245 33.31 -4.36 2.71
C ILE A 245 34.40 -3.56 1.97
N GLY A 246 34.61 -2.31 2.39
CA GLY A 246 35.62 -1.43 1.77
C GLY A 246 37.05 -1.93 1.97
N ARG A 247 37.36 -2.67 3.05
CA ARG A 247 38.66 -3.31 3.27
C ARG A 247 38.84 -4.46 2.29
N LEU A 248 37.86 -5.37 2.21
CA LEU A 248 37.91 -6.54 1.32
C LEU A 248 38.03 -6.11 -0.16
N GLU A 249 37.30 -5.11 -0.59
CA GLU A 249 37.39 -4.58 -1.95
C GLU A 249 38.76 -3.95 -2.27
N ARG A 250 39.35 -3.25 -1.32
CA ARG A 250 40.71 -2.69 -1.48
C ARG A 250 41.78 -3.79 -1.57
N GLU A 251 41.65 -4.86 -0.79
CA GLU A 251 42.55 -5.98 -0.89
C GLU A 251 42.43 -6.71 -2.22
N GLU A 252 41.20 -6.94 -2.71
CA GLU A 252 40.97 -7.51 -4.02
C GLU A 252 41.62 -6.66 -5.12
N GLN A 253 41.38 -5.36 -5.10
CA GLN A 253 41.97 -4.41 -6.05
C GLN A 253 43.51 -4.41 -5.99
N SER A 254 44.10 -4.51 -4.79
CA SER A 254 45.54 -4.54 -4.61
C SER A 254 46.19 -5.79 -5.20
N ARG A 255 45.49 -6.95 -5.13
CA ARG A 255 45.96 -8.23 -5.71
C ARG A 255 45.94 -8.27 -7.22
N PHE A 256 44.97 -7.54 -7.83
CA PHE A 256 44.80 -7.48 -9.28
C PHE A 256 45.37 -6.19 -9.91
N ALA A 257 45.91 -5.28 -9.11
CA ALA A 257 46.61 -4.14 -9.65
C ALA A 257 47.89 -4.59 -10.35
N PRO A 258 48.05 -4.43 -11.67
CA PRO A 258 49.30 -4.71 -12.31
C PRO A 258 50.35 -3.78 -11.69
N THR A 259 51.51 -4.33 -11.37
CA THR A 259 52.67 -3.59 -10.85
C THR A 259 53.11 -2.57 -11.91
N GLY A 260 52.40 -1.46 -12.02
CA GLY A 260 52.65 -0.40 -12.97
C GLY A 260 51.39 0.23 -13.55
N GLY A 261 50.89 1.27 -12.91
CA GLY A 261 50.11 2.31 -13.56
C GLY A 261 48.61 2.35 -13.28
N ALA A 262 48.20 3.47 -12.67
CA ALA A 262 46.90 4.12 -12.69
C ALA A 262 45.74 3.41 -11.98
N ALA A 263 45.49 3.84 -10.76
CA ALA A 263 44.28 3.58 -10.00
C ALA A 263 43.00 3.93 -10.80
N ARG A 264 42.19 2.91 -11.15
CA ARG A 264 40.81 3.11 -11.51
C ARG A 264 39.99 3.23 -10.23
N ARG A 265 39.30 4.36 -10.09
CA ARG A 265 38.37 4.64 -9.00
C ARG A 265 37.35 3.50 -8.87
N GLY A 266 37.35 2.86 -7.70
CA GLY A 266 36.36 1.86 -7.33
C GLY A 266 34.94 2.44 -7.36
N ARG A 267 34.02 1.60 -7.79
CA ARG A 267 32.59 1.87 -7.77
C ARG A 267 32.14 1.79 -6.30
N ARG A 268 31.81 2.93 -5.69
CA ARG A 268 31.22 2.98 -4.36
C ARG A 268 29.90 2.21 -4.38
N VAL A 269 29.70 1.34 -3.41
CA VAL A 269 28.35 0.93 -2.98
C VAL A 269 27.73 2.18 -2.34
N THR A 270 27.05 2.97 -3.13
CA THR A 270 26.25 4.10 -2.64
C THR A 270 24.91 3.56 -2.20
N GLY A 271 24.59 3.83 -0.93
CA GLY A 271 23.32 3.49 -0.34
C GLY A 271 22.13 3.97 -1.18
N LEU A 272 21.02 3.23 -1.06
CA LEU A 272 19.72 3.45 -1.72
C LEU A 272 19.00 4.73 -1.23
N VAL A 273 19.72 5.80 -0.93
CA VAL A 273 19.13 7.08 -0.57
C VAL A 273 19.75 8.17 -1.42
N GLU A 274 19.15 8.42 -2.59
CA GLU A 274 19.11 9.73 -3.21
C GLU A 274 17.93 9.80 -4.20
N GLU A 275 16.98 10.71 -3.81
CA GLU A 275 15.84 11.31 -4.52
C GLU A 275 14.72 10.42 -5.03
#